data_548ae269be606f03ebeab27f894cde7d
#
_entry.id   548ae269be606f03ebeab27f894cde7d
#
_cell.length_a   1.000
_cell.length_b   1.000
_cell.length_c   1.000
_cell.angle_alpha   90.00
_cell.angle_beta   90.00
_cell.angle_gamma   90.00
#
_symmetry.space_group_name_H-M   'P 1'
#
loop_
_entity.id
_entity.type
_entity.pdbx_description
1 polymer ?
#
loop_
_entity_poly.entity_id
_entity_poly.type
_entity_poly.pdbx_seq_one_letter_code
_entity_poly.pdbx_strand_id
1 'polypeptide(L)'
;RKALNTQRTEDYKNGAYALAGGVVDPLPEDAPQFVKDYYAYYKTPRGYHPRSLNSNGGWNVTSSLSFLNMPILQYSSEIRSAILLVHGEKAHSRYFSETAYSKLTGDNKELLIIPDANHTDLYDQMDIIPFEKLNAFFTEYLFHGCYSSDGNSRN
;
A
#
# COMPACT_ATOMS: atom_id res chain seq x y z
N ARG A 1 -14.44 -16.31 3.20
CA ARG A 1 -14.79 -16.18 4.64
C ARG A 1 -14.94 -17.54 5.31
N LYS A 2 -15.76 -18.47 4.76
CA LYS A 2 -15.97 -19.80 5.38
C LYS A 2 -14.65 -20.51 5.64
N ALA A 3 -13.76 -20.62 4.65
CA ALA A 3 -12.46 -21.28 4.81
C ALA A 3 -11.60 -20.63 5.90
N LEU A 4 -11.54 -19.29 5.94
CA LEU A 4 -10.78 -18.55 6.96
C LEU A 4 -11.35 -18.73 8.37
N ASN A 5 -12.68 -18.82 8.51
CA ASN A 5 -13.30 -19.10 9.81
C ASN A 5 -13.00 -20.52 10.27
N THR A 6 -13.02 -21.50 9.36
CA THR A 6 -12.61 -22.88 9.66
C THR A 6 -11.15 -22.90 10.13
N GLN A 7 -10.25 -22.26 9.37
CA GLN A 7 -8.84 -22.18 9.74
C GLN A 7 -8.62 -21.53 11.12
N ARG A 8 -9.33 -20.45 11.42
CA ARG A 8 -9.24 -19.82 12.75
C ARG A 8 -9.64 -20.76 13.89
N THR A 9 -10.63 -21.62 13.66
CA THR A 9 -11.03 -22.62 14.64
C THR A 9 -9.96 -23.69 14.83
N GLU A 10 -9.32 -24.13 13.75
CA GLU A 10 -8.20 -25.09 13.82
C GLU A 10 -6.96 -24.46 14.46
N ASP A 11 -6.61 -23.23 14.13
CA ASP A 11 -5.51 -22.48 14.76
C ASP A 11 -5.71 -22.43 16.29
N TYR A 12 -6.93 -22.12 16.73
CA TYR A 12 -7.26 -22.09 18.16
C TYR A 12 -7.10 -23.46 18.83
N LYS A 13 -7.59 -24.53 18.22
CA LYS A 13 -7.46 -25.89 18.75
C LYS A 13 -6.01 -26.35 18.85
N ASN A 14 -5.20 -25.96 17.87
CA ASN A 14 -3.80 -26.36 17.77
C ASN A 14 -2.86 -25.46 18.61
N GLY A 15 -3.34 -24.35 19.13
CA GLY A 15 -2.52 -23.36 19.83
C GLY A 15 -1.44 -22.71 18.96
N ALA A 16 -1.60 -22.74 17.63
CA ALA A 16 -0.65 -22.24 16.65
C ALA A 16 -1.37 -21.73 15.41
N TYR A 17 -0.77 -20.73 14.74
CA TYR A 17 -1.31 -20.15 13.51
C TYR A 17 -0.73 -20.84 12.27
N ALA A 18 -1.62 -21.16 11.32
CA ALA A 18 -1.17 -21.55 9.98
C ALA A 18 -0.65 -20.33 9.21
N LEU A 19 0.50 -20.48 8.57
CA LEU A 19 1.10 -19.42 7.76
C LEU A 19 0.76 -19.62 6.28
N ALA A 20 0.35 -18.54 5.62
CA ALA A 20 0.39 -18.45 4.17
C ALA A 20 1.85 -18.25 3.73
N GLY A 21 2.20 -18.66 2.51
CA GLY A 21 3.54 -18.45 1.99
C GLY A 21 3.93 -16.97 1.96
N GLY A 22 5.21 -16.70 2.19
CA GLY A 22 5.80 -15.37 1.99
C GLY A 22 6.08 -15.09 0.51
N VAL A 23 7.11 -14.31 0.23
CA VAL A 23 7.60 -14.15 -1.13
C VAL A 23 8.24 -15.47 -1.56
N VAL A 24 7.83 -15.97 -2.73
CA VAL A 24 8.24 -17.28 -3.24
C VAL A 24 9.76 -17.36 -3.43
N ASP A 25 10.34 -18.51 -3.01
CA ASP A 25 11.75 -18.82 -3.17
C ASP A 25 11.92 -20.36 -3.12
N PRO A 26 12.48 -21.01 -4.16
CA PRO A 26 13.01 -20.42 -5.40
C PRO A 26 11.92 -19.83 -6.33
N LEU A 27 12.34 -18.86 -7.16
CA LEU A 27 11.42 -18.24 -8.14
C LEU A 27 11.05 -19.25 -9.24
N PRO A 28 9.75 -19.54 -9.46
CA PRO A 28 9.33 -20.36 -10.59
C PRO A 28 9.68 -19.73 -11.94
N GLU A 29 10.03 -20.55 -12.92
CA GLU A 29 10.42 -20.09 -14.26
C GLU A 29 9.27 -19.32 -14.96
N ASP A 30 8.05 -19.81 -14.81
CA ASP A 30 6.82 -19.25 -15.39
C ASP A 30 6.11 -18.23 -14.47
N ALA A 31 6.80 -17.73 -13.43
CA ALA A 31 6.21 -16.81 -12.48
C ALA A 31 5.66 -15.55 -13.17
N PRO A 32 4.46 -15.06 -12.78
CA PRO A 32 3.94 -13.77 -13.24
C PRO A 32 4.90 -12.61 -12.93
N GLN A 33 4.84 -11.54 -13.72
CA GLN A 33 5.77 -10.41 -13.58
C GLN A 33 5.80 -9.84 -12.16
N PHE A 34 4.66 -9.61 -11.53
CA PHE A 34 4.63 -9.07 -10.16
C PHE A 34 5.33 -9.99 -9.13
N VAL A 35 5.29 -11.31 -9.34
CA VAL A 35 6.02 -12.27 -8.48
C VAL A 35 7.53 -12.12 -8.67
N LYS A 36 7.97 -11.93 -9.93
CA LYS A 36 9.37 -11.65 -10.27
C LYS A 36 9.84 -10.34 -9.64
N ASP A 37 9.01 -9.29 -9.67
CA ASP A 37 9.31 -7.99 -9.08
C ASP A 37 9.47 -8.10 -7.55
N TYR A 38 8.58 -8.81 -6.88
CA TYR A 38 8.69 -9.05 -5.43
C TYR A 38 9.90 -9.90 -5.07
N TYR A 39 10.19 -10.96 -5.85
CA TYR A 39 11.39 -11.76 -5.64
C TYR A 39 12.65 -10.91 -5.79
N ALA A 40 12.74 -10.10 -6.87
CA ALA A 40 13.87 -9.23 -7.14
C ALA A 40 14.15 -8.23 -6.01
N TYR A 41 13.12 -7.81 -5.29
CA TYR A 41 13.29 -6.96 -4.13
C TYR A 41 13.56 -7.78 -2.85
N TYR A 42 12.65 -8.64 -2.45
CA TYR A 42 12.65 -9.26 -1.12
C TYR A 42 13.60 -10.46 -0.96
N LYS A 43 14.06 -11.09 -2.07
CA LYS A 43 14.89 -12.29 -2.04
C LYS A 43 16.30 -12.07 -2.60
N THR A 44 16.67 -10.83 -2.85
CA THR A 44 18.01 -10.44 -3.31
C THR A 44 18.62 -9.38 -2.38
N PRO A 45 19.92 -9.06 -2.48
CA PRO A 45 20.54 -8.00 -1.69
C PRO A 45 19.87 -6.61 -1.82
N ARG A 46 19.00 -6.41 -2.81
CA ARG A 46 18.25 -5.17 -3.02
C ARG A 46 17.43 -4.77 -1.78
N GLY A 47 16.65 -5.70 -1.23
CA GLY A 47 15.78 -5.41 -0.08
C GLY A 47 15.62 -6.58 0.91
N TYR A 48 16.41 -7.66 0.75
CA TYR A 48 16.36 -8.77 1.68
C TYR A 48 16.78 -8.35 3.09
N HIS A 49 15.99 -8.76 4.06
CA HIS A 49 16.36 -8.63 5.47
C HIS A 49 15.92 -9.86 6.28
N PRO A 50 16.80 -10.45 7.12
CA PRO A 50 16.47 -11.69 7.87
C PRO A 50 15.33 -11.51 8.87
N ARG A 51 15.09 -10.28 9.35
CA ARG A 51 13.97 -9.97 10.25
C ARG A 51 12.65 -9.66 9.53
N SER A 52 12.61 -9.74 8.20
CA SER A 52 11.37 -9.61 7.44
C SER A 52 10.58 -10.91 7.50
N LEU A 53 9.88 -11.13 8.61
CA LEU A 53 9.21 -12.40 8.91
C LEU A 53 8.17 -12.76 7.84
N ASN A 54 7.38 -11.79 7.39
CA ASN A 54 6.32 -12.04 6.43
C ASN A 54 6.86 -12.42 5.04
N SER A 55 7.89 -11.73 4.55
CA SER A 55 8.48 -12.07 3.25
C SER A 55 9.27 -13.37 3.27
N ASN A 56 9.84 -13.75 4.43
CA ASN A 56 10.66 -14.96 4.58
C ASN A 56 9.86 -16.19 5.02
N GLY A 57 8.85 -16.03 5.90
CA GLY A 57 8.08 -17.14 6.47
C GLY A 57 6.59 -17.11 6.17
N GLY A 58 6.09 -16.00 5.66
CA GLY A 58 4.67 -15.81 5.42
C GLY A 58 3.94 -15.10 6.55
N TRP A 59 2.68 -14.84 6.32
CA TRP A 59 1.78 -14.22 7.29
C TRP A 59 0.67 -15.19 7.68
N ASN A 60 0.01 -14.90 8.78
CA ASN A 60 -1.11 -15.72 9.25
C ASN A 60 -2.21 -15.82 8.17
N VAL A 61 -2.61 -17.05 7.83
CA VAL A 61 -3.65 -17.34 6.83
C VAL A 61 -4.93 -16.56 7.10
N THR A 62 -5.30 -16.40 8.39
CA THR A 62 -6.55 -15.73 8.78
C THR A 62 -6.44 -14.20 8.83
N SER A 63 -5.27 -13.61 8.58
CA SER A 63 -5.06 -12.15 8.65
C SER A 63 -5.98 -11.35 7.73
N SER A 64 -6.31 -11.89 6.55
CA SER A 64 -7.21 -11.24 5.59
C SER A 64 -8.68 -11.21 6.02
N LEU A 65 -9.07 -11.96 7.06
CA LEU A 65 -10.47 -12.02 7.51
C LEU A 65 -10.96 -10.65 7.99
N SER A 66 -10.10 -9.89 8.69
CA SER A 66 -10.43 -8.53 9.14
C SER A 66 -10.69 -7.60 7.96
N PHE A 67 -9.83 -7.62 6.94
CA PHE A 67 -10.01 -6.80 5.73
C PHE A 67 -11.28 -7.16 4.94
N LEU A 68 -11.61 -8.45 4.87
CA LEU A 68 -12.86 -8.92 4.23
C LEU A 68 -14.13 -8.43 4.94
N ASN A 69 -14.02 -8.06 6.21
CA ASN A 69 -15.14 -7.59 7.02
C ASN A 69 -15.09 -6.06 7.28
N MET A 70 -14.06 -5.38 6.81
CA MET A 70 -13.85 -3.96 7.01
C MET A 70 -13.86 -3.22 5.67
N PRO A 71 -14.91 -2.46 5.35
CA PRO A 71 -14.99 -1.70 4.09
C PRO A 71 -14.15 -0.41 4.21
N ILE A 72 -12.82 -0.53 4.11
CA ILE A 72 -11.84 0.54 4.41
C ILE A 72 -12.02 1.83 3.58
N LEU A 73 -12.67 1.75 2.42
CA LEU A 73 -12.96 2.92 1.58
C LEU A 73 -14.40 3.45 1.74
N GLN A 74 -15.17 2.92 2.70
CA GLN A 74 -16.57 3.31 2.87
C GLN A 74 -16.74 4.78 3.21
N TYR A 75 -15.84 5.32 4.03
CA TYR A 75 -15.89 6.71 4.51
C TYR A 75 -14.86 7.62 3.82
N SER A 76 -14.28 7.19 2.70
CA SER A 76 -13.28 7.99 1.97
C SER A 76 -13.82 9.34 1.47
N SER A 77 -15.12 9.45 1.23
CA SER A 77 -15.78 10.72 0.87
C SER A 77 -15.85 11.74 2.02
N GLU A 78 -15.60 11.33 3.26
CA GLU A 78 -15.59 12.22 4.43
C GLU A 78 -14.20 12.83 4.68
N ILE A 79 -13.16 12.35 3.99
CA ILE A 79 -11.79 12.85 4.15
C ILE A 79 -11.72 14.29 3.64
N ARG A 80 -11.19 15.18 4.48
CA ARG A 80 -11.01 16.62 4.19
C ARG A 80 -9.55 17.00 4.01
N SER A 81 -8.62 16.19 4.53
CA SER A 81 -7.19 16.40 4.35
C SER A 81 -6.79 16.24 2.88
N ALA A 82 -5.75 16.96 2.46
CA ALA A 82 -5.16 16.77 1.15
C ALA A 82 -4.60 15.34 1.00
N ILE A 83 -4.79 14.75 -0.18
CA ILE A 83 -4.33 13.38 -0.46
C ILE A 83 -3.58 13.35 -1.78
N LEU A 84 -2.35 12.85 -1.74
CA LEU A 84 -1.59 12.46 -2.91
C LEU A 84 -1.44 10.93 -2.94
N LEU A 85 -2.03 10.29 -3.94
CA LEU A 85 -1.83 8.86 -4.23
C LEU A 85 -0.72 8.73 -5.28
N VAL A 86 0.33 7.98 -4.96
CA VAL A 86 1.43 7.70 -5.89
C VAL A 86 1.48 6.22 -6.18
N HIS A 87 1.51 5.83 -7.45
CA HIS A 87 1.53 4.42 -7.84
C HIS A 87 2.33 4.20 -9.13
N GLY A 88 3.02 3.06 -9.22
CA GLY A 88 3.71 2.68 -10.46
C GLY A 88 2.73 2.24 -11.55
N GLU A 89 2.96 2.65 -12.78
CA GLU A 89 2.11 2.32 -13.92
C GLU A 89 1.98 0.81 -14.14
N LYS A 90 3.10 0.06 -14.01
CA LYS A 90 3.17 -1.39 -14.22
C LYS A 90 2.86 -2.20 -12.96
N ALA A 91 2.60 -1.54 -11.83
CA ALA A 91 2.26 -2.24 -10.61
C ALA A 91 0.92 -2.97 -10.74
N HIS A 92 0.88 -4.27 -10.45
CA HIS A 92 -0.33 -5.09 -10.50
C HIS A 92 -1.45 -4.58 -9.58
N SER A 93 -1.10 -3.76 -8.58
CA SER A 93 -2.01 -3.17 -7.58
C SER A 93 -2.49 -1.77 -7.93
N ARG A 94 -2.16 -1.22 -9.10
CA ARG A 94 -2.52 0.14 -9.54
C ARG A 94 -4.01 0.46 -9.38
N TYR A 95 -4.87 -0.49 -9.69
CA TYR A 95 -6.32 -0.35 -9.58
C TYR A 95 -6.82 0.00 -8.17
N PHE A 96 -6.06 -0.31 -7.11
CA PHE A 96 -6.41 0.11 -5.75
C PHE A 96 -6.34 1.63 -5.58
N SER A 97 -5.28 2.26 -6.10
CA SER A 97 -5.15 3.72 -6.06
C SER A 97 -6.19 4.41 -6.93
N GLU A 98 -6.46 3.89 -8.12
CA GLU A 98 -7.52 4.41 -9.00
C GLU A 98 -8.91 4.31 -8.34
N THR A 99 -9.20 3.16 -7.70
CA THR A 99 -10.45 2.97 -6.95
C THR A 99 -10.54 3.91 -5.75
N ALA A 100 -9.46 4.08 -4.99
CA ALA A 100 -9.44 5.00 -3.85
C ALA A 100 -9.66 6.44 -4.33
N TYR A 101 -8.92 6.88 -5.34
CA TYR A 101 -9.05 8.22 -5.92
C TYR A 101 -10.48 8.53 -6.39
N SER A 102 -11.15 7.58 -7.03
CA SER A 102 -12.52 7.75 -7.50
C SER A 102 -13.56 7.96 -6.39
N LYS A 103 -13.24 7.54 -5.16
CA LYS A 103 -14.11 7.66 -3.98
C LYS A 103 -13.83 8.90 -3.13
N LEU A 104 -12.71 9.56 -3.33
CA LEU A 104 -12.40 10.83 -2.69
C LEU A 104 -13.22 11.94 -3.34
N THR A 105 -13.72 12.90 -2.55
CA THR A 105 -14.63 13.97 -3.02
C THR A 105 -14.01 15.37 -2.99
N GLY A 106 -12.89 15.58 -2.28
CA GLY A 106 -12.24 16.89 -2.20
C GLY A 106 -11.54 17.31 -3.49
N ASP A 107 -11.33 18.61 -3.68
CA ASP A 107 -10.54 19.17 -4.78
C ASP A 107 -9.02 19.13 -4.50
N ASN A 108 -8.65 18.88 -3.24
CA ASN A 108 -7.28 18.74 -2.75
C ASN A 108 -6.77 17.30 -2.83
N LYS A 109 -7.09 16.61 -3.91
CA LYS A 109 -6.68 15.23 -4.16
C LYS A 109 -5.95 15.10 -5.49
N GLU A 110 -4.89 14.31 -5.50
CA GLU A 110 -4.12 14.00 -6.71
C GLU A 110 -3.87 12.50 -6.82
N LEU A 111 -3.82 12.01 -8.06
CA LEU A 111 -3.35 10.66 -8.39
C LEU A 111 -2.16 10.81 -9.36
N LEU A 112 -0.99 10.42 -8.90
CA LEU A 112 0.24 10.43 -9.69
C LEU A 112 0.62 9.00 -10.07
N ILE A 113 0.55 8.68 -11.35
CA ILE A 113 1.03 7.42 -11.91
C ILE A 113 2.43 7.62 -12.47
N ILE A 114 3.39 6.87 -11.94
CA ILE A 114 4.78 6.92 -12.38
C ILE A 114 4.95 6.01 -13.59
N PRO A 115 5.30 6.57 -14.76
CA PRO A 115 5.47 5.77 -15.98
C PRO A 115 6.50 4.66 -15.78
N ASP A 116 6.24 3.51 -16.38
CA ASP A 116 7.10 2.32 -16.40
C ASP A 116 7.45 1.70 -15.04
N ALA A 117 7.18 2.35 -13.92
CA ALA A 117 7.50 1.85 -12.59
C ALA A 117 6.60 0.67 -12.18
N ASN A 118 7.19 -0.34 -11.55
CA ASN A 118 6.49 -1.43 -10.88
C ASN A 118 6.21 -1.10 -9.39
N HIS A 119 5.64 -2.06 -8.67
CA HIS A 119 5.28 -1.86 -7.27
C HIS A 119 6.50 -1.61 -6.36
N THR A 120 7.59 -2.33 -6.58
CA THR A 120 8.77 -2.28 -5.72
C THR A 120 9.78 -1.19 -6.10
N ASP A 121 9.65 -0.58 -7.27
CA ASP A 121 10.55 0.51 -7.67
C ASP A 121 10.40 1.76 -6.80
N LEU A 122 9.20 1.98 -6.28
CA LEU A 122 8.94 3.09 -5.35
C LEU A 122 9.42 2.81 -3.90
N TYR A 123 10.10 1.70 -3.64
CA TYR A 123 10.67 1.40 -2.33
C TYR A 123 12.11 1.94 -2.17
N ASP A 124 12.90 1.89 -3.24
CA ASP A 124 14.35 2.11 -3.18
C ASP A 124 14.96 2.79 -4.41
N GLN A 125 14.23 2.89 -5.53
CA GLN A 125 14.75 3.53 -6.74
C GLN A 125 14.63 5.05 -6.61
N MET A 126 15.72 5.69 -6.14
CA MET A 126 15.73 7.11 -5.80
C MET A 126 15.48 8.05 -6.99
N ASP A 127 15.79 7.60 -8.19
CA ASP A 127 15.56 8.28 -9.46
C ASP A 127 14.14 8.12 -10.00
N ILE A 128 13.39 7.13 -9.50
CA ILE A 128 12.00 6.85 -9.87
C ILE A 128 11.02 7.49 -8.87
N ILE A 129 11.40 7.52 -7.59
CA ILE A 129 10.55 8.10 -6.54
C ILE A 129 10.41 9.61 -6.78
N PRO A 130 9.17 10.16 -6.87
CA PRO A 130 8.94 11.55 -7.26
C PRO A 130 9.15 12.53 -6.08
N PHE A 131 10.36 12.61 -5.53
CA PHE A 131 10.66 13.43 -4.33
C PHE A 131 10.31 14.90 -4.49
N GLU A 132 10.52 15.48 -5.66
CA GLU A 132 10.17 16.89 -5.91
C GLU A 132 8.66 17.11 -5.77
N LYS A 133 7.86 16.22 -6.36
CA LYS A 133 6.39 16.28 -6.24
C LYS A 133 5.93 16.06 -4.80
N LEU A 134 6.52 15.09 -4.10
CA LEU A 134 6.22 14.84 -2.68
C LEU A 134 6.53 16.08 -1.83
N ASN A 135 7.71 16.67 -2.02
CA ASN A 135 8.10 17.88 -1.30
C ASN A 135 7.16 19.06 -1.61
N ALA A 136 6.83 19.28 -2.88
CA ALA A 136 5.90 20.34 -3.28
C ALA A 136 4.52 20.16 -2.64
N PHE A 137 3.98 18.93 -2.66
CA PHE A 137 2.69 18.62 -2.05
C PHE A 137 2.69 18.89 -0.54
N PHE A 138 3.69 18.39 0.19
CA PHE A 138 3.78 18.63 1.63
C PHE A 138 4.02 20.12 1.95
N THR A 139 4.81 20.82 1.17
CA THR A 139 5.03 22.26 1.35
C THR A 139 3.72 23.03 1.19
N GLU A 140 2.95 22.73 0.17
CA GLU A 140 1.67 23.40 -0.09
C GLU A 140 0.67 23.16 1.06
N TYR A 141 0.44 21.92 1.43
CA TYR A 141 -0.66 21.59 2.35
C TYR A 141 -0.30 21.63 3.83
N LEU A 142 0.97 21.58 4.21
CA LEU A 142 1.39 21.71 5.61
C LEU A 142 1.71 23.14 6.00
N PHE A 143 2.32 23.92 5.09
CA PHE A 143 2.77 25.27 5.44
C PHE A 143 1.75 26.35 5.05
N HIS A 144 1.03 26.21 3.94
CA HIS A 144 0.04 27.20 3.52
C HIS A 144 -1.35 26.96 4.12
N GLY A 145 -1.68 25.75 4.58
CA GLY A 145 -2.94 25.43 5.26
C GLY A 145 -3.07 26.06 6.65
N CYS A 146 -1.98 26.51 7.28
CA CYS A 146 -2.02 27.13 8.62
C CYS A 146 -2.30 28.64 8.60
N TYR A 147 -2.29 29.31 7.44
CA TYR A 147 -2.42 30.78 7.34
C TYR A 147 -3.79 31.28 6.86
N SER A 148 -4.76 30.40 6.59
CA SER A 148 -6.07 30.80 6.05
C SER A 148 -7.21 30.89 7.08
N SER A 149 -6.93 30.85 8.37
CA SER A 149 -7.98 30.86 9.42
C SER A 149 -8.04 32.12 10.31
N ASP A 150 -7.44 33.23 9.95
CA ASP A 150 -7.63 34.47 10.71
C ASP A 150 -7.81 35.70 9.82
N GLY A 151 -8.96 35.80 9.17
CA GLY A 151 -9.43 36.97 8.43
C GLY A 151 -10.81 37.40 8.85
N ASN A 152 -11.14 37.33 10.15
CA ASN A 152 -12.37 37.97 10.66
C ASN A 152 -12.00 39.09 11.63
N SER A 153 -11.61 40.24 11.06
CA SER A 153 -11.57 41.51 11.81
C SER A 153 -13.02 41.90 12.19
N ARG A 154 -13.28 41.85 13.47
CA ARG A 154 -14.49 42.48 14.06
C ARG A 154 -14.36 43.99 13.85
N ASN A 155 -15.32 44.56 13.18
CA ASN A 155 -15.81 45.92 13.36
C ASN A 155 -17.25 45.86 13.87
#